data_cd88ccd4941806165d123d1a655ba41c
#
_entry.id   cd88ccd4941806165d123d1a655ba41c
#
_cell.length_a   1.000
_cell.length_b   1.000
_cell.length_c   1.000
_cell.angle_alpha   90.00
_cell.angle_beta   90.00
_cell.angle_gamma   90.00
#
_symmetry.space_group_name_H-M   'P 1'
#
loop_
_entity.id
_entity.type
_entity.pdbx_description
1 polymer ?
#
loop_
_entity_poly.entity_id
_entity_poly.type
_entity_poly.pdbx_seq_one_letter_code
_entity_poly.pdbx_strand_id
1 'polypeptide(L)'
;MTRSIIAFLIALLVSFAATPLMIRLAKRIGAIDVPKDGRRVHKVPTPRLGGLAIFLGFLAALLYMYEIDSRMVGVLTGAAIIVTLGFFDDIKPLPAKFKFLVQIIAAVIVIRSGVRIDHVSNPLHFMFPDNEYIIFGNRSYPLTLLWIVGVTNAINLVDGLD
;
A
#
# COMPACT_ATOMS: atom_id res chain seq x y z
N MET A 1 14.15 -16.55 -11.10
CA MET A 1 13.15 -16.26 -12.14
C MET A 1 11.86 -17.06 -11.97
N THR A 2 11.87 -18.38 -11.87
CA THR A 2 10.64 -19.21 -11.81
C THR A 2 9.71 -18.85 -10.64
N ARG A 3 10.24 -18.68 -9.41
CA ARG A 3 9.43 -18.31 -8.23
C ARG A 3 8.74 -16.95 -8.38
N SER A 4 9.41 -15.94 -8.96
CA SER A 4 8.82 -14.61 -9.15
C SER A 4 7.69 -14.64 -10.19
N ILE A 5 7.83 -15.45 -11.24
CA ILE A 5 6.78 -15.63 -12.25
C ILE A 5 5.56 -16.32 -11.63
N ILE A 6 5.78 -17.36 -10.82
CA ILE A 6 4.69 -18.05 -10.11
C ILE A 6 3.98 -17.09 -9.15
N ALA A 7 4.71 -16.30 -8.37
CA ALA A 7 4.14 -15.30 -7.46
C ALA A 7 3.30 -14.27 -8.22
N PHE A 8 3.78 -13.78 -9.36
CA PHE A 8 3.03 -12.88 -10.24
C PHE A 8 1.72 -13.52 -10.72
N LEU A 9 1.77 -14.77 -11.18
CA LEU A 9 0.58 -15.49 -11.62
C LEU A 9 -0.41 -15.72 -10.48
N ILE A 10 0.07 -16.05 -9.27
CA ILE A 10 -0.77 -16.17 -8.08
C ILE A 10 -1.47 -14.83 -7.78
N ALA A 11 -0.71 -13.72 -7.75
CA ALA A 11 -1.27 -12.39 -7.51
C ALA A 11 -2.34 -12.04 -8.55
N LEU A 12 -2.04 -12.26 -9.82
CA LEU A 12 -2.95 -11.99 -10.94
C LEU A 12 -4.24 -12.80 -10.83
N LEU A 13 -4.13 -14.11 -10.64
CA LEU A 13 -5.30 -15.00 -10.59
C LEU A 13 -6.17 -14.74 -9.37
N VAL A 14 -5.56 -14.52 -8.20
CA VAL A 14 -6.30 -14.23 -6.96
C VAL A 14 -6.99 -12.88 -7.07
N SER A 15 -6.31 -11.82 -7.54
CA SER A 15 -6.92 -10.50 -7.74
C SER A 15 -8.07 -10.56 -8.75
N PHE A 16 -7.86 -11.26 -9.87
CA PHE A 16 -8.88 -11.43 -10.90
C PHE A 16 -10.11 -12.15 -10.37
N ALA A 17 -9.92 -13.26 -9.63
CA ALA A 17 -11.01 -14.03 -9.03
C ALA A 17 -11.74 -13.26 -7.90
N ALA A 18 -11.00 -12.43 -7.12
CA ALA A 18 -11.56 -11.62 -6.06
C ALA A 18 -12.36 -10.41 -6.57
N THR A 19 -12.00 -9.85 -7.72
CA THR A 19 -12.62 -8.64 -8.28
C THR A 19 -14.16 -8.73 -8.38
N PRO A 20 -14.78 -9.78 -8.95
CA PRO A 20 -16.24 -9.85 -9.02
C PRO A 20 -16.90 -9.95 -7.64
N LEU A 21 -16.21 -10.53 -6.64
CA LEU A 21 -16.70 -10.58 -5.26
C LEU A 21 -16.67 -9.19 -4.65
N MET A 22 -15.60 -8.42 -4.85
CA MET A 22 -15.46 -7.05 -4.36
C MET A 22 -16.47 -6.11 -5.00
N ILE A 23 -16.77 -6.26 -6.29
CA ILE A 23 -17.82 -5.52 -6.99
C ILE A 23 -19.20 -5.78 -6.36
N ARG A 24 -19.52 -7.06 -6.07
CA ARG A 24 -20.79 -7.41 -5.41
C ARG A 24 -20.87 -6.85 -3.99
N LEU A 25 -19.76 -6.96 -3.25
CA LEU A 25 -19.67 -6.42 -1.90
C LEU A 25 -19.85 -4.89 -1.89
N ALA A 26 -19.13 -4.18 -2.76
CA ALA A 26 -19.22 -2.72 -2.89
C ALA A 26 -20.66 -2.26 -3.15
N LYS A 27 -21.38 -2.96 -4.04
CA LYS A 27 -22.81 -2.70 -4.31
C LYS A 27 -23.70 -2.92 -3.08
N ARG A 28 -23.42 -3.97 -2.28
CA ARG A 28 -24.21 -4.30 -1.08
C ARG A 28 -24.03 -3.29 0.04
N ILE A 29 -22.79 -2.78 0.24
CA ILE A 29 -22.47 -1.87 1.35
C ILE A 29 -22.51 -0.39 0.96
N GLY A 30 -22.80 -0.09 -0.33
CA GLY A 30 -22.90 1.28 -0.81
C GLY A 30 -21.57 1.97 -1.05
N ALA A 31 -20.44 1.22 -1.13
CA ALA A 31 -19.11 1.73 -1.47
C ALA A 31 -18.99 1.97 -2.99
N ILE A 32 -19.81 2.90 -3.51
CA ILE A 32 -19.91 3.23 -4.93
C ILE A 32 -19.60 4.71 -5.10
N ASP A 33 -18.68 5.02 -6.02
CA ASP A 33 -18.46 6.39 -6.46
C ASP A 33 -19.53 6.79 -7.48
N VAL A 34 -20.36 7.75 -7.12
CA VAL A 34 -21.34 8.36 -8.01
C VAL A 34 -20.78 9.72 -8.41
N PRO A 35 -20.47 9.94 -9.71
CA PRO A 35 -19.97 11.22 -10.18
C PRO A 35 -21.04 12.31 -9.94
N LYS A 36 -20.73 13.24 -9.03
CA LYS A 36 -21.62 14.36 -8.69
C LYS A 36 -21.28 15.65 -9.46
N ASP A 37 -20.06 15.74 -10.01
CA ASP A 37 -19.53 16.94 -10.64
C ASP A 37 -18.93 16.65 -12.01
N GLY A 38 -19.07 17.61 -12.97
CA GLY A 38 -18.55 17.51 -14.33
C GLY A 38 -17.01 17.47 -14.46
N ARG A 39 -16.29 17.46 -13.33
CA ARG A 39 -14.80 17.36 -13.26
C ARG A 39 -14.28 15.94 -13.24
N ARG A 40 -15.13 14.93 -12.97
CA ARG A 40 -14.71 13.52 -12.88
C ARG A 40 -14.75 12.87 -14.25
N VAL A 41 -13.70 12.10 -14.57
CA VAL A 41 -13.55 11.39 -15.85
C VAL A 41 -14.59 10.29 -16.00
N HIS A 42 -15.00 9.65 -14.91
CA HIS A 42 -15.96 8.55 -14.90
C HIS A 42 -17.41 9.08 -14.92
N LYS A 43 -18.15 8.66 -15.95
CA LYS A 43 -19.59 9.00 -16.12
C LYS A 43 -20.54 7.95 -15.53
N VAL A 44 -20.00 6.81 -15.06
CA VAL A 44 -20.77 5.66 -14.59
C VAL A 44 -20.43 5.39 -13.12
N PRO A 45 -21.42 5.03 -12.27
CA PRO A 45 -21.15 4.63 -10.87
C PRO A 45 -20.13 3.49 -10.79
N THR A 46 -19.00 3.74 -10.13
CA THR A 46 -17.85 2.81 -10.07
C THR A 46 -17.68 2.24 -8.65
N PRO A 47 -17.60 0.89 -8.48
CA PRO A 47 -17.30 0.29 -7.19
C PRO A 47 -15.89 0.64 -6.70
N ARG A 48 -15.74 1.07 -5.43
CA ARG A 48 -14.46 1.54 -4.86
C ARG A 48 -13.58 0.45 -4.27
N LEU A 49 -14.06 -0.77 -4.01
CA LEU A 49 -13.33 -1.84 -3.33
C LEU A 49 -12.30 -2.59 -4.19
N GLY A 50 -11.85 -2.03 -5.31
CA GLY A 50 -10.84 -2.64 -6.19
C GLY A 50 -9.51 -2.88 -5.48
N GLY A 51 -9.07 -1.96 -4.65
CA GLY A 51 -7.84 -2.08 -3.86
C GLY A 51 -7.82 -3.30 -2.93
N LEU A 52 -8.97 -3.72 -2.41
CA LEU A 52 -9.05 -4.92 -1.57
C LEU A 52 -8.80 -6.21 -2.38
N ALA A 53 -9.26 -6.29 -3.63
CA ALA A 53 -8.96 -7.43 -4.52
C ALA A 53 -7.46 -7.50 -4.84
N ILE A 54 -6.82 -6.36 -5.11
CA ILE A 54 -5.37 -6.26 -5.36
C ILE A 54 -4.60 -6.69 -4.11
N PHE A 55 -5.02 -6.23 -2.93
CA PHE A 55 -4.39 -6.60 -1.66
C PHE A 55 -4.44 -8.11 -1.39
N LEU A 56 -5.57 -8.77 -1.67
CA LEU A 56 -5.68 -10.23 -1.53
C LEU A 56 -4.73 -10.97 -2.46
N GLY A 57 -4.57 -10.52 -3.70
CA GLY A 57 -3.58 -11.06 -4.63
C GLY A 57 -2.16 -10.85 -4.17
N PHE A 58 -1.82 -9.65 -3.71
CA PHE A 58 -0.53 -9.34 -3.11
C PHE A 58 -0.23 -10.23 -1.91
N LEU A 59 -1.18 -10.37 -0.98
CA LEU A 59 -1.05 -11.20 0.21
C LEU A 59 -0.77 -12.67 -0.16
N ALA A 60 -1.52 -13.22 -1.11
CA ALA A 60 -1.32 -14.61 -1.56
C ALA A 60 0.07 -14.82 -2.18
N ALA A 61 0.53 -13.90 -3.03
CA ALA A 61 1.85 -13.98 -3.64
C ALA A 61 2.98 -13.83 -2.60
N LEU A 62 2.80 -12.96 -1.62
CA LEU A 62 3.77 -12.70 -0.57
C LEU A 62 3.93 -13.90 0.35
N LEU A 63 2.83 -14.53 0.76
CA LEU A 63 2.83 -15.77 1.55
C LEU A 63 3.43 -16.96 0.79
N TYR A 64 3.35 -16.97 -0.55
CA TYR A 64 4.03 -17.98 -1.37
C TYR A 64 5.55 -17.74 -1.45
N MET A 65 5.99 -16.47 -1.50
CA MET A 65 7.41 -16.14 -1.73
C MET A 65 8.27 -16.18 -0.49
N TYR A 66 7.72 -15.82 0.66
CA TYR A 66 8.49 -15.55 1.87
C TYR A 66 7.98 -16.37 3.06
N GLU A 67 8.91 -16.73 3.93
CA GLU A 67 8.59 -17.28 5.25
C GLU A 67 8.09 -16.16 6.17
N ILE A 68 7.20 -16.52 7.09
CA ILE A 68 6.63 -15.55 8.04
C ILE A 68 7.64 -15.34 9.17
N ASP A 69 8.41 -14.27 9.09
CA ASP A 69 9.27 -13.77 10.16
C ASP A 69 8.65 -12.53 10.86
N SER A 70 9.32 -11.99 11.87
CA SER A 70 8.85 -10.81 12.60
C SER A 70 8.71 -9.57 11.72
N ARG A 71 9.56 -9.42 10.71
CA ARG A 71 9.50 -8.29 9.75
C ARG A 71 8.28 -8.42 8.86
N MET A 72 8.03 -9.63 8.35
CA MET A 72 6.86 -9.96 7.55
C MET A 72 5.56 -9.71 8.33
N VAL A 73 5.48 -10.16 9.59
CA VAL A 73 4.33 -9.90 10.47
C VAL A 73 4.10 -8.40 10.62
N GLY A 74 5.17 -7.62 10.82
CA GLY A 74 5.06 -6.15 10.91
C GLY A 74 4.52 -5.51 9.63
N VAL A 75 5.04 -5.90 8.47
CA VAL A 75 4.58 -5.40 7.16
C VAL A 75 3.11 -5.78 6.93
N LEU A 76 2.73 -7.04 7.18
CA LEU A 76 1.36 -7.51 7.01
C LEU A 76 0.39 -6.80 7.96
N THR A 77 0.80 -6.57 9.21
CA THR A 77 -0.01 -5.83 10.19
C THR A 77 -0.20 -4.38 9.75
N GLY A 78 0.87 -3.70 9.35
CA GLY A 78 0.80 -2.33 8.83
C GLY A 78 -0.09 -2.24 7.59
N ALA A 79 0.09 -3.16 6.63
CA ALA A 79 -0.72 -3.22 5.41
C ALA A 79 -2.20 -3.50 5.72
N ALA A 80 -2.51 -4.42 6.64
CA ALA A 80 -3.88 -4.72 7.06
C ALA A 80 -4.56 -3.50 7.70
N ILE A 81 -3.84 -2.71 8.52
CA ILE A 81 -4.33 -1.46 9.10
C ILE A 81 -4.69 -0.47 7.99
N ILE A 82 -3.79 -0.25 7.02
CA ILE A 82 -4.02 0.70 5.91
C ILE A 82 -5.18 0.24 5.02
N VAL A 83 -5.26 -1.04 4.67
CA VAL A 83 -6.35 -1.59 3.86
C VAL A 83 -7.69 -1.48 4.60
N THR A 84 -7.71 -1.74 5.90
CA THR A 84 -8.91 -1.57 6.74
C THR A 84 -9.34 -0.11 6.80
N LEU A 85 -8.39 0.81 6.95
CA LEU A 85 -8.65 2.26 6.89
C LEU A 85 -9.28 2.66 5.54
N GLY A 86 -8.69 2.20 4.42
CA GLY A 86 -9.18 2.45 3.06
C GLY A 86 -10.60 1.88 2.87
N PHE A 87 -10.85 0.67 3.35
CA PHE A 87 -12.18 0.05 3.29
C PHE A 87 -13.26 0.90 3.97
N PHE A 88 -12.97 1.44 5.17
CA PHE A 88 -13.92 2.31 5.86
C PHE A 88 -14.05 3.68 5.17
N ASP A 89 -12.95 4.23 4.64
CA ASP A 89 -12.97 5.49 3.87
C ASP A 89 -13.81 5.38 2.59
N ASP A 90 -13.77 4.23 1.93
CA ASP A 90 -14.59 3.94 0.72
C ASP A 90 -16.10 3.86 1.03
N ILE A 91 -16.48 3.40 2.22
CA ILE A 91 -17.88 3.36 2.67
C ILE A 91 -18.34 4.75 3.10
N LYS A 92 -17.52 5.43 3.92
CA LYS A 92 -17.82 6.75 4.47
C LYS A 92 -16.53 7.54 4.58
N PRO A 93 -16.41 8.67 3.86
CA PRO A 93 -15.21 9.50 3.89
C PRO A 93 -14.79 9.86 5.31
N LEU A 94 -13.55 9.53 5.65
CA LEU A 94 -12.95 9.78 6.97
C LEU A 94 -12.21 11.11 6.98
N PRO A 95 -12.15 11.81 8.12
CA PRO A 95 -11.37 13.05 8.25
C PRO A 95 -9.88 12.81 7.93
N ALA A 96 -9.27 13.71 7.16
CA ALA A 96 -7.85 13.58 6.76
C ALA A 96 -6.90 13.43 7.95
N LYS A 97 -7.15 14.14 9.05
CA LYS A 97 -6.35 14.04 10.29
C LYS A 97 -6.38 12.63 10.89
N PHE A 98 -7.55 11.98 10.87
CA PHE A 98 -7.70 10.61 11.36
C PHE A 98 -6.95 9.62 10.45
N LYS A 99 -7.09 9.75 9.13
CA LYS A 99 -6.35 8.91 8.16
C LYS A 99 -4.83 9.05 8.38
N PHE A 100 -4.34 10.27 8.52
CA PHE A 100 -2.93 10.54 8.75
C PHE A 100 -2.41 9.92 10.05
N LEU A 101 -3.17 10.00 11.15
CA LEU A 101 -2.81 9.37 12.41
C LEU A 101 -2.69 7.85 12.29
N VAL A 102 -3.67 7.20 11.63
CA VAL A 102 -3.65 5.74 11.44
C VAL A 102 -2.47 5.31 10.56
N GLN A 103 -2.12 6.08 9.54
CA GLN A 103 -0.95 5.84 8.69
C GLN A 103 0.36 5.92 9.50
N ILE A 104 0.49 6.91 10.40
CA ILE A 104 1.64 7.01 11.30
C ILE A 104 1.73 5.76 12.19
N ILE A 105 0.62 5.33 12.79
CA ILE A 105 0.59 4.13 13.64
C ILE A 105 1.04 2.90 12.84
N ALA A 106 0.50 2.70 11.64
CA ALA A 106 0.88 1.60 10.77
C ALA A 106 2.38 1.63 10.42
N ALA A 107 2.91 2.80 10.06
CA ALA A 107 4.32 2.99 9.76
C ALA A 107 5.23 2.71 10.97
N VAL A 108 4.84 3.14 12.18
CA VAL A 108 5.58 2.84 13.40
C VAL A 108 5.62 1.33 13.69
N ILE A 109 4.52 0.60 13.47
CA ILE A 109 4.48 -0.85 13.63
C ILE A 109 5.48 -1.52 12.67
N VAL A 110 5.49 -1.12 11.40
CA VAL A 110 6.44 -1.62 10.38
C VAL A 110 7.88 -1.34 10.78
N ILE A 111 8.19 -0.12 11.22
CA ILE A 111 9.54 0.27 11.67
C ILE A 111 9.96 -0.54 12.89
N ARG A 112 9.05 -0.76 13.85
CA ARG A 112 9.32 -1.54 15.08
C ARG A 112 9.58 -3.01 14.80
N SER A 113 9.06 -3.56 13.71
CA SER A 113 9.36 -4.94 13.27
C SER A 113 10.73 -5.08 12.61
N GLY A 114 11.50 -3.99 12.48
CA GLY A 114 12.85 -3.99 11.91
C GLY A 114 12.91 -3.68 10.41
N VAL A 115 11.82 -3.23 9.82
CA VAL A 115 11.79 -2.77 8.41
C VAL A 115 12.05 -1.28 8.35
N ARG A 116 13.19 -0.90 7.75
CA ARG A 116 13.60 0.50 7.65
C ARG A 116 14.57 0.72 6.49
N ILE A 117 14.67 1.96 6.05
CA ILE A 117 15.61 2.40 5.02
C ILE A 117 16.93 2.74 5.70
N ASP A 118 17.86 1.80 5.74
CA ASP A 118 19.14 1.97 6.41
C ASP A 118 20.16 2.68 5.53
N HIS A 119 20.09 2.50 4.22
CA HIS A 119 20.99 3.10 3.23
C HIS A 119 20.30 3.26 1.88
N VAL A 120 20.86 4.11 1.04
CA VAL A 120 20.54 4.22 -0.39
C VAL A 120 21.85 4.19 -1.20
N SER A 121 21.78 3.74 -2.45
CA SER A 121 22.91 3.84 -3.36
C SER A 121 23.29 5.30 -3.56
N ASN A 122 24.58 5.60 -3.50
CA ASN A 122 25.07 6.96 -3.71
C ASN A 122 24.95 7.34 -5.19
N PRO A 123 24.11 8.31 -5.56
CA PRO A 123 23.97 8.74 -6.95
C PRO A 123 25.25 9.39 -7.51
N LEU A 124 26.15 9.85 -6.62
CA LEU A 124 27.44 10.44 -6.98
C LEU A 124 28.60 9.45 -6.87
N HIS A 125 28.31 8.14 -6.77
CA HIS A 125 29.34 7.10 -6.70
C HIS A 125 30.35 7.17 -7.86
N PHE A 126 29.93 7.61 -9.07
CA PHE A 126 30.82 7.82 -10.21
C PHE A 126 31.90 8.89 -9.96
N MET A 127 31.63 9.86 -9.05
CA MET A 127 32.62 10.90 -8.65
C MET A 127 33.39 10.51 -7.38
N PHE A 128 32.80 9.67 -6.52
CA PHE A 128 33.35 9.23 -5.24
C PHE A 128 33.27 7.70 -5.12
N PRO A 129 34.20 6.95 -5.79
CA PRO A 129 34.12 5.49 -5.88
C PRO A 129 34.15 4.76 -4.53
N ASP A 130 34.75 5.36 -3.51
CA ASP A 130 34.87 4.77 -2.15
C ASP A 130 33.57 4.81 -1.37
N ASN A 131 32.56 5.56 -1.84
CA ASN A 131 31.28 5.74 -1.15
C ASN A 131 30.12 5.17 -1.98
N GLU A 132 29.95 3.84 -1.98
CA GLU A 132 28.89 3.16 -2.73
C GLU A 132 27.49 3.43 -2.14
N TYR A 133 27.40 3.59 -0.81
CA TYR A 133 26.14 3.78 -0.08
C TYR A 133 26.17 5.00 0.83
N ILE A 134 25.04 5.68 0.92
CA ILE A 134 24.78 6.70 1.94
C ILE A 134 24.03 6.04 3.09
N ILE A 135 24.70 5.90 4.24
CA ILE A 135 24.17 5.24 5.44
C ILE A 135 23.46 6.26 6.34
N PHE A 136 22.22 6.00 6.74
CA PHE A 136 21.41 6.93 7.52
C PHE A 136 21.55 6.79 9.05
N GLY A 137 21.98 5.64 9.55
CA GLY A 137 22.07 5.39 11.00
C GLY A 137 20.73 5.67 11.72
N ASN A 138 20.77 6.50 12.76
CA ASN A 138 19.56 6.86 13.51
C ASN A 138 18.53 7.67 12.70
N ARG A 139 18.93 8.32 11.62
CA ARG A 139 18.03 9.03 10.70
C ARG A 139 17.16 8.09 9.86
N SER A 140 17.49 6.80 9.84
CA SER A 140 16.71 5.75 9.18
C SER A 140 15.25 5.71 9.67
N TYR A 141 15.01 5.90 10.97
CA TYR A 141 13.67 5.87 11.56
C TYR A 141 12.74 6.98 11.02
N PRO A 142 13.07 8.27 11.17
CA PRO A 142 12.23 9.34 10.63
C PRO A 142 12.14 9.31 9.10
N LEU A 143 13.22 8.91 8.41
CA LEU A 143 13.20 8.78 6.96
C LEU A 143 12.21 7.72 6.50
N THR A 144 12.22 6.54 7.14
CA THR A 144 11.28 5.46 6.81
C THR A 144 9.83 5.85 7.12
N LEU A 145 9.60 6.56 8.25
CA LEU A 145 8.28 7.08 8.59
C LEU A 145 7.76 8.04 7.52
N LEU A 146 8.57 9.03 7.14
CA LEU A 146 8.23 9.99 6.09
C LEU A 146 7.99 9.31 4.75
N TRP A 147 8.80 8.31 4.41
CA TRP A 147 8.67 7.55 3.18
C TRP A 147 7.34 6.79 3.13
N ILE A 148 7.04 5.98 4.16
CA ILE A 148 5.80 5.17 4.19
C ILE A 148 4.57 6.09 4.15
N VAL A 149 4.51 7.10 5.02
CA VAL A 149 3.37 8.01 5.09
C VAL A 149 3.27 8.87 3.84
N GLY A 150 4.40 9.38 3.32
CA GLY A 150 4.46 10.20 2.12
C GLY A 150 4.01 9.45 0.88
N VAL A 151 4.51 8.24 0.65
CA VAL A 151 4.11 7.41 -0.51
C VAL A 151 2.64 7.01 -0.41
N THR A 152 2.16 6.62 0.78
CA THR A 152 0.75 6.27 0.98
C THR A 152 -0.18 7.44 0.63
N ASN A 153 0.18 8.66 1.07
CA ASN A 153 -0.63 9.85 0.74
C ASN A 153 -0.48 10.27 -0.73
N ALA A 154 0.72 10.14 -1.32
CA ALA A 154 0.92 10.47 -2.74
C ALA A 154 0.06 9.57 -3.65
N ILE A 155 0.03 8.26 -3.39
CA ILE A 155 -0.80 7.32 -4.15
C ILE A 155 -2.29 7.66 -3.96
N ASN A 156 -2.73 7.91 -2.73
CA ASN A 156 -4.12 8.29 -2.45
C ASN A 156 -4.53 9.62 -3.13
N LEU A 157 -3.58 10.56 -3.28
CA LEU A 157 -3.83 11.81 -4.00
C LEU A 157 -3.97 11.58 -5.51
N VAL A 158 -3.15 10.70 -6.09
CA VAL A 158 -3.23 10.34 -7.52
C VAL A 158 -4.57 9.67 -7.83
N ASP A 159 -5.01 8.73 -6.99
CA ASP A 159 -6.33 8.09 -7.13
C ASP A 159 -7.49 9.10 -7.00
N GLY A 160 -7.30 10.17 -6.25
CA GLY A 160 -8.31 11.23 -6.06
C GLY A 160 -8.37 12.28 -7.17
N LEU A 161 -7.51 12.19 -8.20
CA LEU A 161 -7.48 13.11 -9.33
C LEU A 161 -8.41 12.69 -10.49
N ASP A 162 -8.96 11.49 -10.43
CA ASP A 162 -9.94 10.96 -11.40
C ASP A 162 -11.38 11.43 -11.16
#